data_29c970044e4d572ba3ce83911b99417e
#
_entry.id   29c970044e4d572ba3ce83911b99417e
#
_cell.length_a   1.000
_cell.length_b   1.000
_cell.length_c   1.000
_cell.angle_alpha   90.00
_cell.angle_beta   90.00
_cell.angle_gamma   90.00
#
_symmetry.space_group_name_H-M   'P 1'
#
loop_
_entity.id
_entity.type
_entity.pdbx_description
1 polymer ?
#
loop_
_entity_poly.entity_id
_entity_poly.type
_entity_poly.pdbx_seq_one_letter_code
_entity_poly.pdbx_strand_id
1 'polypeptide(L)'
;MIVLSPIQSIAISPERSYDEGMNDLKTLLNHLPYKLAAYDAQGNFLYDNGGADGSFFPREPENLPDWIMSEVLASPTKERSYQIPTDSFDQVLIQTYQAAIDNEGKVLGFWETIYDLKQPLKT
;
A
#
# COMPACT_ATOMS: atom_id res chain seq x y z
N MET A 1 6.12 29.43 26.65
CA MET A 1 6.32 28.98 26.46
C MET A 1 6.27 28.54 26.23
N ILE A 2 5.94 28.75 25.79
CA ILE A 2 5.96 28.24 25.39
C ILE A 2 5.97 27.95 24.94
N VAL A 3 5.96 28.15 24.56
CA VAL A 3 6.11 27.71 23.99
C VAL A 3 6.04 27.27 23.55
N LEU A 4 6.08 27.49 23.11
CA LEU A 4 6.08 26.97 22.51
C LEU A 4 5.96 26.74 22.12
N SER A 5 5.91 26.92 21.86
CA SER A 5 5.88 26.55 21.28
C SER A 5 5.72 26.33 20.78
N PRO A 6 5.58 26.48 20.40
CA PRO A 6 5.43 26.14 19.76
C PRO A 6 5.46 25.51 19.41
N ILE A 7 5.51 25.15 19.28
CA ILE A 7 5.44 24.48 19.00
C ILE A 7 4.88 24.05 19.05
N GLN A 8 4.81 24.13 18.99
CA GLN A 8 4.18 23.73 18.89
C GLN A 8 3.54 23.67 18.51
N SER A 9 3.51 23.68 18.10
CA SER A 9 2.65 23.62 17.62
C SER A 9 2.39 23.25 16.87
N ILE A 10 2.74 22.95 16.53
CA ILE A 10 2.38 22.49 15.75
C ILE A 10 1.73 21.79 15.36
N ALA A 11 2.25 22.14 14.84
CA ALA A 11 1.69 21.30 14.11
C ALA A 11 0.34 20.74 13.97
N ILE A 12 0.04 19.83 14.77
CA ILE A 12 -1.28 19.17 14.65
C ILE A 12 -2.32 20.10 15.23
N SER A 13 -3.34 20.37 14.41
CA SER A 13 -4.48 21.12 14.90
C SER A 13 -5.13 20.38 16.06
N PRO A 14 -5.36 21.04 17.20
CA PRO A 14 -6.00 20.36 18.32
C PRO A 14 -7.39 19.84 18.00
N GLU A 15 -8.05 20.43 17.01
CA GLU A 15 -9.39 20.00 16.63
C GLU A 15 -9.38 18.74 15.79
N ARG A 16 -8.20 18.33 15.31
CA ARG A 16 -8.12 17.23 14.39
C ARG A 16 -7.95 15.93 15.13
N SER A 17 -8.93 15.05 15.02
CA SER A 17 -8.89 13.75 15.66
C SER A 17 -8.03 12.78 14.85
N TYR A 18 -7.65 11.67 15.48
CA TYR A 18 -6.98 10.58 14.79
C TYR A 18 -7.81 10.09 13.61
N ASP A 19 -9.13 9.97 13.80
CA ASP A 19 -10.02 9.47 12.74
C ASP A 19 -10.06 10.41 11.54
N GLU A 20 -10.04 11.72 11.79
CA GLU A 20 -10.02 12.69 10.70
C GLU A 20 -8.70 12.59 9.92
N GLY A 21 -7.57 12.48 10.61
CA GLY A 21 -6.29 12.30 9.97
C GLY A 21 -6.23 11.00 9.17
N MET A 22 -6.80 9.93 9.69
CA MET A 22 -6.85 8.66 9.00
C MET A 22 -7.71 8.73 7.74
N ASN A 23 -8.84 9.44 7.81
CA ASN A 23 -9.70 9.62 6.65
C ASN A 23 -9.01 10.44 5.56
N ASP A 24 -8.23 11.45 5.95
CA ASP A 24 -7.46 12.22 4.99
C ASP A 24 -6.41 11.36 4.30
N LEU A 25 -5.73 10.51 5.07
CA LEU A 25 -4.74 9.61 4.50
C LEU A 25 -5.38 8.66 3.49
N LYS A 26 -6.53 8.08 3.83
CA LYS A 26 -7.24 7.19 2.93
C LYS A 26 -7.66 7.92 1.66
N THR A 27 -8.11 9.16 1.79
CA THR A 27 -8.48 9.96 0.64
C THR A 27 -7.30 10.17 -0.28
N LEU A 28 -6.12 10.47 0.27
CA LEU A 28 -4.91 10.62 -0.53
C LEU A 28 -4.54 9.32 -1.22
N LEU A 29 -4.58 8.21 -0.50
CA LEU A 29 -4.23 6.90 -1.06
C LEU A 29 -5.20 6.48 -2.16
N ASN A 30 -6.47 6.85 -2.04
CA ASN A 30 -7.48 6.54 -3.06
C ASN A 30 -7.23 7.29 -4.37
N HIS A 31 -6.39 8.32 -4.34
CA HIS A 31 -6.04 9.09 -5.53
C HIS A 31 -4.71 8.69 -6.14
N LEU A 32 -4.06 7.65 -5.61
CA LEU A 32 -2.84 7.15 -6.25
C LEU A 32 -3.15 6.64 -7.64
N PRO A 33 -2.23 6.83 -8.60
CA PRO A 33 -2.46 6.39 -9.97
C PRO A 33 -2.30 4.88 -10.16
N TYR A 34 -2.16 4.12 -9.08
CA TYR A 34 -2.02 2.67 -9.12
C TYR A 34 -2.71 2.07 -7.91
N LYS A 35 -2.92 0.75 -7.95
CA LYS A 35 -3.54 0.05 -6.83
C LYS A 35 -2.57 -0.11 -5.69
N LEU A 36 -3.07 0.10 -4.48
CA LEU A 36 -2.33 -0.14 -3.25
C LEU A 36 -3.23 -0.87 -2.27
N ALA A 37 -2.74 -1.98 -1.73
CA ALA A 37 -3.40 -2.69 -0.65
C ALA A 37 -2.40 -2.90 0.48
N ALA A 38 -2.89 -2.95 1.70
CA ALA A 38 -2.06 -3.09 2.89
C ALA A 38 -2.57 -4.22 3.76
N TYR A 39 -1.64 -4.91 4.42
CA TYR A 39 -1.91 -6.07 5.27
C TYR A 39 -1.06 -5.97 6.53
N ASP A 40 -1.58 -6.53 7.63
CA ASP A 40 -0.80 -6.54 8.88
C ASP A 40 0.30 -7.62 8.81
N ALA A 41 1.02 -7.78 9.92
CA ALA A 41 2.16 -8.71 9.97
C ALA A 41 1.74 -10.17 9.79
N GLN A 42 0.49 -10.50 10.02
CA GLN A 42 -0.04 -11.84 9.83
C GLN A 42 -0.71 -12.01 8.48
N GLY A 43 -0.69 -10.97 7.65
CA GLY A 43 -1.30 -11.02 6.33
C GLY A 43 -2.78 -10.70 6.31
N ASN A 44 -3.32 -10.21 7.42
CA ASN A 44 -4.74 -9.84 7.45
C ASN A 44 -4.94 -8.53 6.69
N PHE A 45 -6.01 -8.48 5.92
CA PHE A 45 -6.33 -7.31 5.10
C PHE A 45 -6.59 -6.08 5.98
N LEU A 46 -5.99 -4.95 5.63
CA LEU A 46 -6.21 -3.69 6.33
C LEU A 46 -6.86 -2.64 5.44
N TYR A 47 -6.40 -2.52 4.20
CA TYR A 47 -6.85 -1.41 3.37
C TYR A 47 -6.59 -1.68 1.89
N ASP A 48 -7.47 -1.16 1.05
CA ASP A 48 -7.36 -1.23 -0.41
C ASP A 48 -7.86 0.12 -0.95
N ASN A 49 -7.08 0.74 -1.81
CA ASN A 49 -7.44 2.06 -2.32
C ASN A 49 -8.41 2.00 -3.51
N GLY A 50 -8.87 0.81 -3.89
CA GLY A 50 -9.83 0.68 -4.97
C GLY A 50 -9.27 0.85 -6.38
N GLY A 51 -7.94 0.91 -6.50
CA GLY A 51 -7.32 1.03 -7.82
C GLY A 51 -7.54 -0.20 -8.69
N ALA A 52 -7.32 -0.03 -9.98
CA ALA A 52 -7.49 -1.12 -10.94
C ALA A 52 -6.45 -2.21 -10.70
N ASP A 53 -6.90 -3.45 -10.63
CA ASP A 53 -6.03 -4.59 -10.36
C ASP A 53 -5.98 -5.58 -11.53
N GLY A 54 -6.48 -5.18 -12.70
CA GLY A 54 -6.50 -6.05 -13.85
C GLY A 54 -7.74 -6.94 -13.89
N SER A 55 -8.60 -6.88 -12.90
CA SER A 55 -9.82 -7.67 -12.86
C SER A 55 -10.96 -6.96 -13.56
N PHE A 56 -11.81 -7.74 -14.22
CA PHE A 56 -13.00 -7.21 -14.84
C PHE A 56 -14.06 -6.83 -13.82
N PHE A 57 -14.13 -7.62 -12.75
CA PHE A 57 -15.11 -7.42 -11.68
C PHE A 57 -14.39 -7.04 -10.40
N PRO A 58 -15.03 -6.23 -9.56
CA PRO A 58 -14.45 -5.92 -8.24
C PRO A 58 -14.18 -7.21 -7.47
N ARG A 59 -13.01 -7.26 -6.85
CA ARG A 59 -12.66 -8.40 -6.01
C ARG A 59 -12.93 -8.06 -4.56
N GLU A 60 -13.39 -9.06 -3.82
CA GLU A 60 -13.59 -8.89 -2.40
C GLU A 60 -12.24 -8.85 -1.70
N PRO A 61 -12.12 -8.08 -0.62
CA PRO A 61 -10.88 -8.06 0.16
C PRO A 61 -10.56 -9.45 0.69
N GLU A 62 -9.31 -9.86 0.54
CA GLU A 62 -8.84 -11.16 1.01
C GLU A 62 -7.54 -10.98 1.75
N ASN A 63 -7.31 -11.86 2.72
CA ASN A 63 -6.04 -11.89 3.41
C ASN A 63 -4.94 -12.38 2.48
N LEU A 64 -3.71 -11.97 2.79
CA LEU A 64 -2.55 -12.36 2.00
C LEU A 64 -2.25 -13.84 2.23
N PRO A 65 -2.10 -14.65 1.17
CA PRO A 65 -1.78 -16.07 1.36
C PRO A 65 -0.42 -16.29 2.01
N ASP A 66 -0.32 -17.35 2.80
CA ASP A 66 0.92 -17.68 3.49
C ASP A 66 2.09 -17.87 2.52
N TRP A 67 1.84 -18.46 1.37
CA TRP A 67 2.92 -18.73 0.42
C TRP A 67 3.51 -17.44 -0.16
N ILE A 68 2.69 -16.41 -0.32
CA ILE A 68 3.18 -15.11 -0.78
C ILE A 68 4.05 -14.48 0.31
N MET A 69 3.58 -14.50 1.55
CA MET A 69 4.36 -13.95 2.65
C MET A 69 5.71 -14.66 2.77
N SER A 70 5.71 -15.98 2.63
CA SER A 70 6.96 -16.76 2.70
C SER A 70 7.92 -16.38 1.58
N GLU A 71 7.41 -16.21 0.37
CA GLU A 71 8.27 -15.83 -0.77
C GLU A 71 8.84 -14.42 -0.59
N VAL A 72 8.02 -13.51 -0.13
CA VAL A 72 8.47 -12.14 0.10
C VAL A 72 9.56 -12.10 1.15
N LEU A 73 9.35 -12.79 2.27
CA LEU A 73 10.33 -12.79 3.37
C LEU A 73 11.61 -13.52 3.01
N ALA A 74 11.54 -14.51 2.10
CA ALA A 74 12.72 -15.22 1.64
C ALA A 74 13.54 -14.41 0.65
N SER A 75 12.97 -13.39 0.06
CA SER A 75 13.69 -12.54 -0.90
C SER A 75 14.72 -11.68 -0.18
N PRO A 76 15.93 -11.51 -0.75
CA PRO A 76 16.93 -10.62 -0.14
C PRO A 76 16.46 -9.19 0.01
N THR A 77 15.60 -8.71 -0.90
CA THR A 77 15.09 -7.34 -0.86
C THR A 77 13.73 -7.24 -0.16
N LYS A 78 13.21 -8.37 0.34
CA LYS A 78 11.91 -8.44 1.00
C LYS A 78 10.78 -7.97 0.10
N GLU A 79 10.90 -8.31 -1.19
CA GLU A 79 9.86 -8.00 -2.16
C GLU A 79 9.82 -9.04 -3.25
N ARG A 80 8.65 -9.20 -3.88
CA ARG A 80 8.46 -10.09 -5.01
C ARG A 80 7.53 -9.43 -6.00
N SER A 81 7.85 -9.53 -7.28
CA SER A 81 7.05 -8.97 -8.35
C SER A 81 6.60 -10.05 -9.30
N TYR A 82 5.39 -9.89 -9.80
CA TYR A 82 4.79 -10.81 -10.76
C TYR A 82 4.16 -10.01 -11.88
N GLN A 83 4.24 -10.52 -13.09
CA GLN A 83 3.48 -9.93 -14.18
C GLN A 83 2.10 -10.55 -14.21
N ILE A 84 1.07 -9.71 -14.22
CA ILE A 84 -0.31 -10.20 -14.29
C ILE A 84 -0.65 -10.43 -15.75
N PRO A 85 -1.08 -11.63 -16.13
CA PRO A 85 -1.50 -11.88 -17.52
C PRO A 85 -2.68 -10.98 -17.89
N THR A 86 -2.63 -10.45 -19.11
CA THR A 86 -3.71 -9.62 -19.62
C THR A 86 -3.87 -9.88 -21.11
N ASP A 87 -5.11 -9.75 -21.59
CA ASP A 87 -5.41 -9.91 -23.01
C ASP A 87 -5.11 -8.65 -23.82
N SER A 88 -4.77 -7.58 -23.15
CA SER A 88 -4.54 -6.30 -23.82
C SER A 88 -3.07 -6.12 -24.15
N PHE A 89 -2.76 -5.81 -25.40
CA PHE A 89 -1.40 -5.49 -25.81
C PHE A 89 -0.96 -4.13 -25.26
N ASP A 90 -1.89 -3.33 -24.79
CA ASP A 90 -1.60 -2.00 -24.29
C ASP A 90 -1.32 -1.98 -22.80
N GLN A 91 -1.37 -3.14 -22.14
CA GLN A 91 -1.16 -3.22 -20.70
C GLN A 91 -0.05 -4.20 -20.36
N VAL A 92 0.83 -3.78 -19.46
CA VAL A 92 1.79 -4.66 -18.80
C VAL A 92 1.65 -4.40 -17.32
N LEU A 93 0.85 -5.23 -16.65
CA LEU A 93 0.53 -5.04 -15.23
C LEU A 93 1.56 -5.78 -14.39
N ILE A 94 2.16 -5.05 -13.45
CA ILE A 94 3.12 -5.60 -12.51
C ILE A 94 2.53 -5.53 -11.12
N GLN A 95 2.48 -6.68 -10.46
CA GLN A 95 2.02 -6.80 -9.08
C GLN A 95 3.25 -7.02 -8.21
N THR A 96 3.44 -6.15 -7.25
CA THR A 96 4.57 -6.25 -6.33
C THR A 96 4.07 -6.37 -4.91
N TYR A 97 4.61 -7.36 -4.19
CA TYR A 97 4.38 -7.52 -2.76
C TYR A 97 5.66 -7.17 -2.04
N GLN A 98 5.55 -6.42 -0.96
CA GLN A 98 6.70 -5.95 -0.21
C GLN A 98 6.42 -6.02 1.28
N ALA A 99 7.41 -6.43 2.05
CA ALA A 99 7.32 -6.45 3.51
C ALA A 99 7.88 -5.15 4.06
N ALA A 100 7.18 -4.58 5.04
CA ALA A 100 7.68 -3.47 5.83
C ALA A 100 8.32 -4.06 7.08
N ILE A 101 9.62 -3.78 7.27
CA ILE A 101 10.40 -4.39 8.36
C ILE A 101 11.10 -3.26 9.11
N ASP A 102 11.04 -3.31 10.44
CA ASP A 102 11.67 -2.26 11.24
C ASP A 102 13.18 -2.49 11.39
N ASN A 103 13.82 -1.59 12.11
CA ASN A 103 15.28 -1.63 12.27
C ASN A 103 15.77 -2.85 13.03
N GLU A 104 14.88 -3.56 13.72
CA GLU A 104 15.22 -4.75 14.50
C GLU A 104 14.89 -6.04 13.77
N GLY A 105 14.45 -5.93 12.52
CA GLY A 105 14.11 -7.09 11.72
C GLY A 105 12.70 -7.61 11.94
N LYS A 106 11.86 -6.87 12.66
CA LYS A 106 10.49 -7.29 12.90
C LYS A 106 9.61 -6.91 11.72
N VAL A 107 8.79 -7.85 11.28
CA VAL A 107 7.83 -7.59 10.22
C VAL A 107 6.68 -6.76 10.76
N LEU A 108 6.45 -5.59 10.17
CA LEU A 108 5.36 -4.69 10.57
C LEU A 108 4.10 -4.96 9.76
N GLY A 109 4.25 -5.41 8.52
CA GLY A 109 3.13 -5.68 7.65
C GLY A 109 3.61 -5.86 6.23
N PHE A 110 2.64 -5.90 5.31
CA PHE A 110 2.92 -6.07 3.89
C PHE A 110 2.07 -5.11 3.10
N TRP A 111 2.54 -4.75 1.91
CA TRP A 111 1.67 -4.08 0.96
C TRP A 111 1.81 -4.68 -0.42
N GLU A 112 0.78 -4.45 -1.21
CA GLU A 112 0.70 -4.89 -2.58
C GLU A 112 0.46 -3.66 -3.45
N THR A 113 1.22 -3.54 -4.54
CA THR A 113 0.95 -2.50 -5.54
C THR A 113 0.77 -3.16 -6.90
N ILE A 114 -0.13 -2.61 -7.71
CA ILE A 114 -0.32 -3.05 -9.09
C ILE A 114 -0.31 -1.82 -9.97
N TYR A 115 0.57 -1.78 -10.94
CA TYR A 115 0.67 -0.66 -11.86
C TYR A 115 0.93 -1.15 -13.28
N ASP A 116 0.65 -0.29 -14.25
CA ASP A 116 0.80 -0.59 -15.66
C ASP A 116 2.08 0.05 -16.18
N LEU A 117 3.06 -0.77 -16.56
CA LEU A 117 4.35 -0.28 -17.03
C LEU A 117 4.25 0.42 -18.37
N LYS A 118 3.22 0.14 -19.16
CA LYS A 118 3.06 0.79 -20.45
C LYS A 118 2.40 2.14 -20.39
N GLN A 119 1.80 2.48 -19.25
CA GLN A 119 1.24 3.81 -19.08
C GLN A 119 2.38 4.80 -18.87
N PRO A 120 2.46 5.86 -19.68
CA PRO A 120 3.47 6.88 -19.42
C PRO A 120 3.25 7.47 -18.04
N LEU A 121 4.34 7.71 -17.34
CA LEU A 121 4.23 8.44 -16.08
C LEU A 121 3.82 9.85 -16.40
N LYS A 122 2.69 10.26 -15.88
CA LYS A 122 2.20 11.62 -16.05
C LYS A 122 2.99 12.52 -15.11
N THR A 123 3.74 13.38 -15.66
CA THR A 123 4.52 14.33 -14.87
C THR A 123 3.95 15.72 -15.03
#